data_63064629a87dfa9f98bdd0ce16fcdf80
#
_entry.id   63064629a87dfa9f98bdd0ce16fcdf80
#
_cell.length_a   1.000
_cell.length_b   1.000
_cell.length_c   1.000
_cell.angle_alpha   90.00
_cell.angle_beta   90.00
_cell.angle_gamma   90.00
#
_symmetry.space_group_name_H-M   'P 1'
#
loop_
_entity.id
_entity.type
_entity.pdbx_description
1 polymer ?
#
loop_
_entity_poly.entity_id
_entity_poly.type
_entity_poly.pdbx_seq_one_letter_code
_entity_poly.pdbx_strand_id
1 'polypeptide(L)'
;FSKEFNCEKFGSYEDVISDDSVDAVYISTPIGMHAELSNKATAAGKHVYVEKSSTYSLGNAVEMVESAKRNNVRLIEGFMFRFHPQHQKVQELINKNKIGELVAFNGSFGFPAFPEGDIRYNDLRGGGFLNDSGCYPICASRMIFDEEPISVGCTLRYNQADNPVDVNGTSILIYGNNKNASIVFGNGNYYQAKYEVWGTDGVISADRAYSLPPDFSTKINLQYNTENNWKGRRNDTFQIQPKDHFLEILDTFCMEITGTKNASYNFEEELLKQAKVMEAHRHSSNTGKQVFLSEL
;
A
#
# COMPACT_ATOMS: atom_id res chain seq x y z
N PHE A 1 9.42 25.39 -7.03
CA PHE A 1 8.06 24.87 -6.85
C PHE A 1 7.03 26.02 -6.94
N SER A 2 7.02 26.98 -6.00
CA SER A 2 6.01 28.08 -5.98
C SER A 2 5.90 28.86 -7.30
N LYS A 3 7.03 29.17 -7.95
CA LYS A 3 7.05 29.85 -9.25
C LYS A 3 6.57 28.94 -10.39
N GLU A 4 6.90 27.66 -10.34
CA GLU A 4 6.53 26.66 -11.36
C GLU A 4 5.02 26.39 -11.38
N PHE A 5 4.42 26.29 -10.20
CA PHE A 5 3.01 25.99 -10.01
C PHE A 5 2.16 27.23 -9.70
N ASN A 6 2.72 28.41 -9.87
CA ASN A 6 2.05 29.70 -9.62
C ASN A 6 1.38 29.76 -8.23
N CYS A 7 2.08 29.21 -7.21
CA CYS A 7 1.61 29.18 -5.84
C CYS A 7 1.86 30.54 -5.18
N GLU A 8 0.79 31.23 -4.82
CA GLU A 8 0.86 32.56 -4.20
C GLU A 8 1.30 32.52 -2.73
N LYS A 9 1.03 31.40 -2.05
CA LYS A 9 1.33 31.18 -0.63
C LYS A 9 2.35 30.06 -0.46
N PHE A 10 3.37 30.33 0.33
CA PHE A 10 4.37 29.35 0.75
C PHE A 10 4.94 29.75 2.11
N GLY A 11 5.36 28.77 2.91
CA GLY A 11 5.88 28.99 4.25
C GLY A 11 6.37 27.72 4.90
N SER A 12 6.40 27.71 6.21
CA SER A 12 6.64 26.52 7.03
C SER A 12 5.43 25.56 6.98
N TYR A 13 5.59 24.37 7.55
CA TYR A 13 4.46 23.45 7.73
C TYR A 13 3.36 24.08 8.59
N GLU A 14 3.76 24.81 9.63
CA GLU A 14 2.86 25.52 10.54
C GLU A 14 2.05 26.60 9.80
N ASP A 15 2.68 27.35 8.89
CA ASP A 15 1.99 28.38 8.10
C ASP A 15 0.89 27.77 7.22
N VAL A 16 1.17 26.60 6.59
CA VAL A 16 0.18 25.89 5.78
C VAL A 16 -0.95 25.31 6.62
N ILE A 17 -0.61 24.70 7.77
CA ILE A 17 -1.58 24.07 8.67
C ILE A 17 -2.51 25.14 9.31
N SER A 18 -2.00 26.32 9.61
CA SER A 18 -2.76 27.40 10.24
C SER A 18 -3.53 28.29 9.25
N ASP A 19 -3.37 28.12 7.94
CA ASP A 19 -4.07 28.94 6.94
C ASP A 19 -5.55 28.53 6.82
N ASP A 20 -6.46 29.43 7.17
CA ASP A 20 -7.91 29.20 7.13
C ASP A 20 -8.45 28.91 5.73
N SER A 21 -7.70 29.28 4.66
CA SER A 21 -8.09 29.00 3.27
C SER A 21 -7.71 27.59 2.78
N VAL A 22 -7.04 26.79 3.61
CA VAL A 22 -6.65 25.41 3.32
C VAL A 22 -7.65 24.46 3.98
N ASP A 23 -8.35 23.64 3.20
CA ASP A 23 -9.29 22.62 3.70
C ASP A 23 -8.62 21.26 3.91
N ALA A 24 -7.62 20.94 3.09
CA ALA A 24 -6.91 19.67 3.11
C ALA A 24 -5.42 19.83 2.88
N VAL A 25 -4.60 18.96 3.48
CA VAL A 25 -3.16 18.93 3.29
C VAL A 25 -2.68 17.61 2.72
N TYR A 26 -1.70 17.69 1.82
CA TYR A 26 -0.97 16.55 1.29
C TYR A 26 0.40 16.46 1.98
N ILE A 27 0.65 15.38 2.70
CA ILE A 27 1.89 15.15 3.46
C ILE A 27 2.75 14.13 2.72
N SER A 28 3.85 14.60 2.11
CA SER A 28 4.83 13.80 1.36
C SER A 28 6.24 13.89 1.95
N THR A 29 6.33 14.18 3.24
CA THR A 29 7.59 14.24 4.00
C THR A 29 8.15 12.83 4.23
N PRO A 30 9.36 12.67 4.81
CA PRO A 30 9.80 11.37 5.32
C PRO A 30 8.81 10.76 6.31
N ILE A 31 8.65 9.44 6.30
CA ILE A 31 7.64 8.69 7.10
C ILE A 31 7.69 9.05 8.58
N GLY A 32 8.91 9.27 9.14
CA GLY A 32 9.10 9.66 10.53
C GLY A 32 8.41 10.96 10.95
N MET A 33 8.01 11.81 10.00
CA MET A 33 7.29 13.07 10.23
C MET A 33 5.79 12.96 10.03
N HIS A 34 5.30 11.89 9.40
CA HIS A 34 3.91 11.77 8.99
C HIS A 34 2.93 11.88 10.16
N ALA A 35 3.17 11.17 11.26
CA ALA A 35 2.25 11.15 12.39
C ALA A 35 2.16 12.51 13.07
N GLU A 36 3.29 13.19 13.31
CA GLU A 36 3.31 14.51 13.91
C GLU A 36 2.56 15.54 13.07
N LEU A 37 2.87 15.60 11.77
CA LEU A 37 2.25 16.55 10.84
C LEU A 37 0.77 16.25 10.64
N SER A 38 0.39 14.98 10.52
CA SER A 38 -1.01 14.58 10.42
C SER A 38 -1.82 14.97 11.66
N ASN A 39 -1.27 14.74 12.85
CA ASN A 39 -1.93 15.11 14.11
C ASN A 39 -2.09 16.63 14.24
N LYS A 40 -1.06 17.41 13.87
CA LYS A 40 -1.16 18.89 13.83
C LYS A 40 -2.23 19.36 12.85
N ALA A 41 -2.25 18.80 11.64
CA ALA A 41 -3.21 19.18 10.59
C ALA A 41 -4.64 18.82 10.99
N THR A 42 -4.88 17.59 11.48
CA THR A 42 -6.21 17.18 11.91
C THR A 42 -6.70 18.00 13.12
N ALA A 43 -5.82 18.33 14.06
CA ALA A 43 -6.15 19.21 15.22
C ALA A 43 -6.51 20.64 14.76
N ALA A 44 -5.96 21.11 13.65
CA ALA A 44 -6.32 22.38 13.01
C ALA A 44 -7.57 22.28 12.09
N GLY A 45 -8.28 21.15 12.10
CA GLY A 45 -9.49 20.95 11.29
C GLY A 45 -9.24 20.67 9.82
N LYS A 46 -8.01 20.30 9.43
CA LYS A 46 -7.68 19.99 8.03
C LYS A 46 -7.86 18.51 7.74
N HIS A 47 -8.43 18.18 6.59
CA HIS A 47 -8.39 16.83 6.04
C HIS A 47 -6.96 16.48 5.63
N VAL A 48 -6.58 15.19 5.73
CA VAL A 48 -5.19 14.78 5.49
C VAL A 48 -5.11 13.66 4.46
N TYR A 49 -4.35 13.91 3.40
CA TYR A 49 -3.79 12.88 2.54
C TYR A 49 -2.31 12.70 2.95
N VAL A 50 -1.96 11.55 3.49
CA VAL A 50 -0.59 11.21 3.87
C VAL A 50 -0.02 10.15 2.96
N GLU A 51 1.23 10.32 2.50
CA GLU A 51 1.89 9.32 1.67
C GLU A 51 2.08 7.99 2.39
N LYS A 52 2.15 6.92 1.61
CA LYS A 52 2.46 5.58 2.10
C LYS A 52 3.97 5.48 2.45
N SER A 53 4.37 4.72 3.44
CA SER A 53 3.54 4.22 4.53
C SER A 53 3.16 5.37 5.44
N SER A 54 1.92 5.37 5.89
CA SER A 54 1.42 6.48 6.72
C SER A 54 2.23 6.67 7.99
N THR A 55 2.79 5.59 8.52
CA THR A 55 3.62 5.60 9.73
C THR A 55 4.47 4.34 9.84
N TYR A 56 5.45 4.37 10.73
CA TYR A 56 6.30 3.22 11.06
C TYR A 56 5.87 2.47 12.33
N SER A 57 4.77 2.84 12.98
CA SER A 57 4.26 2.13 14.17
C SER A 57 2.73 2.10 14.21
N LEU A 58 2.16 1.03 14.76
CA LEU A 58 0.72 0.90 14.97
C LEU A 58 0.21 1.97 15.94
N GLY A 59 0.97 2.29 17.02
CA GLY A 59 0.60 3.31 17.99
C GLY A 59 0.37 4.67 17.33
N ASN A 60 1.29 5.11 16.48
CA ASN A 60 1.14 6.36 15.74
C ASN A 60 -0.07 6.33 14.77
N ALA A 61 -0.34 5.19 14.12
CA ALA A 61 -1.52 5.06 13.27
C ALA A 61 -2.82 5.23 14.06
N VAL A 62 -2.89 4.65 15.26
CA VAL A 62 -4.04 4.80 16.16
C VAL A 62 -4.22 6.27 16.53
N GLU A 63 -3.15 6.97 16.96
CA GLU A 63 -3.20 8.39 17.32
C GLU A 63 -3.67 9.28 16.16
N MET A 64 -3.17 9.03 14.94
CA MET A 64 -3.56 9.76 13.73
C MET A 64 -5.06 9.60 13.44
N VAL A 65 -5.56 8.37 13.48
CA VAL A 65 -6.97 8.06 13.19
C VAL A 65 -7.88 8.61 14.29
N GLU A 66 -7.49 8.50 15.56
CA GLU A 66 -8.25 9.09 16.67
C GLU A 66 -8.29 10.62 16.59
N SER A 67 -7.17 11.24 16.19
CA SER A 67 -7.12 12.69 15.98
C SER A 67 -8.06 13.12 14.84
N ALA A 68 -8.05 12.44 13.72
CA ALA A 68 -8.97 12.71 12.61
C ALA A 68 -10.44 12.56 13.03
N LYS A 69 -10.79 11.49 13.75
CA LYS A 69 -12.14 11.25 14.28
C LYS A 69 -12.60 12.35 15.26
N ARG A 70 -11.75 12.72 16.22
CA ARG A 70 -12.08 13.77 17.22
C ARG A 70 -12.37 15.11 16.57
N ASN A 71 -11.68 15.43 15.49
CA ASN A 71 -11.80 16.71 14.80
C ASN A 71 -12.76 16.66 13.59
N ASN A 72 -13.44 15.53 13.38
CA ASN A 72 -14.39 15.31 12.28
C ASN A 72 -13.82 15.63 10.89
N VAL A 73 -12.56 15.23 10.67
CA VAL A 73 -11.86 15.33 9.38
C VAL A 73 -11.50 13.97 8.84
N ARG A 74 -11.22 13.89 7.55
CA ARG A 74 -10.86 12.63 6.89
C ARG A 74 -9.34 12.49 6.81
N LEU A 75 -8.88 11.25 6.92
CA LEU A 75 -7.47 10.86 6.81
C LEU A 75 -7.33 9.67 5.88
N ILE A 76 -6.59 9.83 4.78
CA ILE A 76 -6.31 8.75 3.83
C ILE A 76 -4.81 8.47 3.74
N GLU A 77 -4.45 7.18 3.67
CA GLU A 77 -3.11 6.73 3.30
C GLU A 77 -2.97 6.56 1.78
N GLY A 78 -1.92 7.11 1.21
CA GLY A 78 -1.69 7.27 -0.23
C GLY A 78 -1.32 6.00 -0.99
N PHE A 79 -2.07 4.92 -0.86
CA PHE A 79 -1.93 3.73 -1.70
C PHE A 79 -2.63 3.91 -3.05
N MET A 80 -2.12 4.84 -3.88
CA MET A 80 -2.69 5.21 -5.17
C MET A 80 -2.93 4.03 -6.11
N PHE A 81 -2.10 2.97 -6.06
CA PHE A 81 -2.22 1.81 -6.96
C PHE A 81 -3.58 1.12 -6.85
N ARG A 82 -4.22 1.14 -5.68
CA ARG A 82 -5.56 0.56 -5.45
C ARG A 82 -6.62 1.13 -6.40
N PHE A 83 -6.42 2.34 -6.87
CA PHE A 83 -7.36 3.08 -7.73
C PHE A 83 -7.11 2.86 -9.23
N HIS A 84 -6.05 2.10 -9.59
CA HIS A 84 -5.77 1.80 -10.99
C HIS A 84 -6.73 0.73 -11.53
N PRO A 85 -7.32 0.90 -12.73
CA PRO A 85 -8.35 0.01 -13.27
C PRO A 85 -7.88 -1.44 -13.50
N GLN A 86 -6.56 -1.70 -13.53
CA GLN A 86 -6.06 -3.06 -13.61
C GLN A 86 -6.52 -3.95 -12.44
N HIS A 87 -6.60 -3.39 -11.23
CA HIS A 87 -7.03 -4.14 -10.05
C HIS A 87 -8.54 -4.38 -10.04
N GLN A 88 -9.32 -3.44 -10.59
CA GLN A 88 -10.75 -3.66 -10.84
C GLN A 88 -10.96 -4.83 -11.83
N LYS A 89 -10.11 -4.93 -12.88
CA LYS A 89 -10.15 -6.05 -13.81
C LYS A 89 -9.80 -7.37 -13.14
N VAL A 90 -8.82 -7.40 -12.25
CA VAL A 90 -8.50 -8.60 -11.47
C VAL A 90 -9.69 -9.02 -10.59
N GLN A 91 -10.30 -8.09 -9.85
CA GLN A 91 -11.49 -8.38 -9.04
C GLN A 91 -12.68 -8.83 -9.89
N GLU A 92 -12.89 -8.24 -11.07
CA GLU A 92 -13.92 -8.69 -12.01
C GLU A 92 -13.73 -10.16 -12.41
N LEU A 93 -12.49 -10.57 -12.71
CA LEU A 93 -12.17 -11.95 -13.10
C LEU A 93 -12.37 -12.92 -11.95
N ILE A 94 -11.99 -12.54 -10.71
CA ILE A 94 -12.21 -13.31 -9.50
C ILE A 94 -13.73 -13.47 -9.25
N ASN A 95 -14.48 -12.38 -9.25
CA ASN A 95 -15.92 -12.37 -9.01
C ASN A 95 -16.71 -13.15 -10.07
N LYS A 96 -16.18 -13.25 -11.29
CA LYS A 96 -16.72 -14.11 -12.37
C LYS A 96 -16.26 -15.57 -12.25
N ASN A 97 -15.61 -15.94 -11.16
CA ASN A 97 -15.09 -17.28 -10.88
C ASN A 97 -14.19 -17.84 -12.02
N LYS A 98 -13.36 -16.97 -12.62
CA LYS A 98 -12.51 -17.38 -13.76
C LYS A 98 -11.33 -18.26 -13.38
N ILE A 99 -10.93 -18.25 -12.12
CA ILE A 99 -9.81 -19.05 -11.60
C ILE A 99 -10.22 -20.02 -10.49
N GLY A 100 -11.54 -20.19 -10.24
CA GLY A 100 -12.06 -21.03 -9.17
C GLY A 100 -11.87 -20.40 -7.79
N GLU A 101 -11.79 -21.23 -6.73
CA GLU A 101 -11.54 -20.77 -5.36
C GLU A 101 -10.13 -20.21 -5.22
N LEU A 102 -9.99 -19.09 -4.50
CA LEU A 102 -8.69 -18.47 -4.25
C LEU A 102 -7.83 -19.33 -3.31
N VAL A 103 -6.57 -19.51 -3.68
CA VAL A 103 -5.60 -20.35 -2.94
C VAL A 103 -4.42 -19.54 -2.44
N ALA A 104 -3.75 -18.80 -3.34
CA ALA A 104 -2.52 -18.10 -2.98
C ALA A 104 -2.38 -16.76 -3.71
N PHE A 105 -1.64 -15.85 -3.08
CA PHE A 105 -1.14 -14.61 -3.65
C PHE A 105 0.39 -14.61 -3.57
N ASN A 106 1.06 -14.30 -4.68
CA ASN A 106 2.52 -14.17 -4.73
C ASN A 106 2.87 -12.77 -5.20
N GLY A 107 3.44 -11.94 -4.33
CA GLY A 107 3.78 -10.54 -4.61
C GLY A 107 5.26 -10.25 -4.53
N SER A 108 5.75 -9.40 -5.43
CA SER A 108 7.14 -8.95 -5.41
C SER A 108 7.23 -7.46 -5.70
N PHE A 109 8.03 -6.74 -4.90
CA PHE A 109 8.39 -5.37 -5.20
C PHE A 109 9.85 -5.11 -4.82
N GLY A 110 10.70 -4.93 -5.82
CA GLY A 110 12.13 -4.74 -5.65
C GLY A 110 12.71 -3.74 -6.64
N PHE A 111 13.78 -3.08 -6.24
CA PHE A 111 14.47 -2.06 -7.03
C PHE A 111 15.97 -2.31 -7.10
N PRO A 112 16.66 -1.76 -8.12
CA PRO A 112 18.10 -1.53 -8.06
C PRO A 112 18.47 -0.70 -6.84
N ALA A 113 19.72 -0.83 -6.37
CA ALA A 113 20.18 -0.09 -5.20
C ALA A 113 20.04 1.43 -5.39
N PHE A 114 19.51 2.09 -4.38
CA PHE A 114 19.50 3.55 -4.31
C PHE A 114 20.91 4.08 -3.99
N PRO A 115 21.20 5.34 -4.37
CA PRO A 115 22.47 5.97 -4.00
C PRO A 115 22.70 6.00 -2.49
N GLU A 116 23.96 5.98 -2.08
CA GLU A 116 24.34 6.18 -0.69
C GLU A 116 23.82 7.55 -0.19
N GLY A 117 23.29 7.58 1.05
CA GLY A 117 22.70 8.79 1.63
C GLY A 117 21.24 9.02 1.28
N ASP A 118 20.60 8.13 0.51
CA ASP A 118 19.14 8.20 0.30
C ASP A 118 18.39 8.07 1.62
N ILE A 119 17.27 8.80 1.76
CA ILE A 119 16.47 8.85 3.00
C ILE A 119 15.96 7.49 3.45
N ARG A 120 15.81 6.52 2.54
CA ARG A 120 15.39 5.16 2.83
C ARG A 120 16.38 4.38 3.67
N TYR A 121 17.64 4.82 3.71
CA TYR A 121 18.67 4.25 4.58
C TYR A 121 18.77 4.92 5.95
N ASN A 122 17.85 5.83 6.28
CA ASN A 122 17.85 6.57 7.54
C ASN A 122 16.71 6.12 8.44
N ASP A 123 17.02 5.37 9.50
CA ASP A 123 16.06 4.84 10.45
C ASP A 123 15.28 5.96 11.18
N LEU A 124 15.94 7.04 11.58
CA LEU A 124 15.32 8.19 12.27
C LEU A 124 14.28 8.93 11.40
N ARG A 125 14.31 8.70 10.09
CA ARG A 125 13.33 9.25 9.14
C ARG A 125 12.25 8.26 8.74
N GLY A 126 12.21 7.08 9.40
CA GLY A 126 11.28 6.01 9.09
C GLY A 126 11.68 5.21 7.84
N GLY A 127 13.00 5.10 7.57
CA GLY A 127 13.55 4.32 6.47
C GLY A 127 13.22 2.83 6.56
N GLY A 128 13.83 2.07 5.67
CA GLY A 128 13.61 0.62 5.52
C GLY A 128 12.67 0.27 4.38
N PHE A 129 12.93 -0.89 3.79
CA PHE A 129 12.23 -1.32 2.57
C PHE A 129 10.97 -2.12 2.84
N LEU A 130 10.72 -2.56 4.08
CA LEU A 130 9.40 -3.00 4.51
C LEU A 130 8.39 -1.84 4.33
N ASN A 131 8.76 -0.64 4.78
CA ASN A 131 7.93 0.55 4.66
C ASN A 131 7.87 1.07 3.20
N ASP A 132 8.97 1.05 2.46
CA ASP A 132 9.02 1.66 1.13
C ASP A 132 8.43 0.77 0.03
N SER A 133 8.78 -0.52 0.03
CA SER A 133 8.36 -1.47 -1.02
C SER A 133 7.51 -2.63 -0.51
N GLY A 134 7.79 -3.18 0.66
CA GLY A 134 7.04 -4.31 1.22
C GLY A 134 5.56 -3.99 1.46
N CYS A 135 5.27 -2.75 1.84
CA CYS A 135 3.91 -2.29 2.10
C CYS A 135 2.95 -2.47 0.90
N TYR A 136 3.44 -2.39 -0.34
CA TYR A 136 2.62 -2.53 -1.55
C TYR A 136 2.07 -3.95 -1.76
N PRO A 137 2.89 -5.01 -1.87
CA PRO A 137 2.36 -6.36 -2.02
C PRO A 137 1.60 -6.85 -0.77
N ILE A 138 1.93 -6.34 0.42
CA ILE A 138 1.14 -6.58 1.64
C ILE A 138 -0.26 -5.99 1.48
N CYS A 139 -0.37 -4.71 1.11
CA CYS A 139 -1.66 -4.07 0.85
C CYS A 139 -2.43 -4.76 -0.29
N ALA A 140 -1.73 -5.15 -1.36
CA ALA A 140 -2.34 -5.82 -2.50
C ALA A 140 -2.93 -7.19 -2.13
N SER A 141 -2.26 -7.99 -1.30
CA SER A 141 -2.78 -9.29 -0.87
C SER A 141 -4.08 -9.15 -0.06
N ARG A 142 -4.15 -8.17 0.85
CA ARG A 142 -5.34 -7.84 1.63
C ARG A 142 -6.49 -7.38 0.71
N MET A 143 -6.19 -6.49 -0.22
CA MET A 143 -7.15 -5.98 -1.21
C MET A 143 -7.70 -7.10 -2.12
N ILE A 144 -6.85 -8.02 -2.59
CA ILE A 144 -7.25 -9.10 -3.50
C ILE A 144 -8.09 -10.15 -2.79
N PHE A 145 -7.72 -10.53 -1.57
CA PHE A 145 -8.49 -11.49 -0.78
C PHE A 145 -9.73 -10.87 -0.11
N ASP A 146 -9.80 -9.52 -0.07
CA ASP A 146 -10.83 -8.77 0.67
C ASP A 146 -10.95 -9.25 2.13
N GLU A 147 -9.80 -9.50 2.76
CA GLU A 147 -9.70 -10.13 4.07
C GLU A 147 -8.38 -9.74 4.76
N GLU A 148 -8.40 -9.67 6.10
CA GLU A 148 -7.18 -9.48 6.87
C GLU A 148 -6.48 -10.82 7.15
N PRO A 149 -5.13 -10.86 7.15
CA PRO A 149 -4.42 -12.07 7.51
C PRO A 149 -4.65 -12.41 8.99
N ILE A 150 -4.72 -13.70 9.28
CA ILE A 150 -4.80 -14.25 10.65
C ILE A 150 -3.44 -14.09 11.32
N SER A 151 -2.36 -14.35 10.57
CA SER A 151 -1.00 -14.33 11.10
C SER A 151 0.04 -14.01 10.02
N VAL A 152 1.22 -13.57 10.46
CA VAL A 152 2.36 -13.17 9.64
C VAL A 152 3.63 -13.84 10.13
N GLY A 153 4.38 -14.44 9.21
CA GLY A 153 5.77 -14.83 9.38
C GLY A 153 6.66 -13.99 8.48
N CYS A 154 7.67 -13.31 9.04
CA CYS A 154 8.53 -12.40 8.30
C CYS A 154 10.01 -12.55 8.68
N THR A 155 10.89 -12.39 7.70
CA THR A 155 12.33 -12.26 7.89
C THR A 155 12.81 -11.01 7.16
N LEU A 156 13.49 -10.12 7.88
CA LEU A 156 14.11 -8.91 7.33
C LEU A 156 15.63 -9.05 7.37
N ARG A 157 16.29 -8.62 6.31
CA ARG A 157 17.74 -8.47 6.25
C ARG A 157 18.08 -7.00 6.35
N TYR A 158 18.95 -6.66 7.29
CA TYR A 158 19.38 -5.30 7.58
C TYR A 158 20.71 -4.97 6.90
N ASN A 159 20.94 -3.69 6.63
CA ASN A 159 22.27 -3.19 6.24
C ASN A 159 23.23 -3.19 7.44
N GLN A 160 24.51 -2.89 7.20
CA GLN A 160 25.57 -2.88 8.23
C GLN A 160 25.90 -1.43 8.69
N ALA A 161 24.89 -0.59 8.86
CA ALA A 161 25.06 0.76 9.37
C ALA A 161 24.96 0.81 10.90
N ASP A 162 25.39 1.92 11.52
CA ASP A 162 25.26 2.13 12.98
C ASP A 162 23.79 2.15 13.41
N ASN A 163 22.90 2.70 12.57
CA ASN A 163 21.45 2.64 12.73
C ASN A 163 20.88 1.84 11.55
N PRO A 164 20.82 0.50 11.67
CA PRO A 164 20.50 -0.36 10.55
C PRO A 164 19.02 -0.27 10.17
N VAL A 165 18.77 -0.21 8.87
CA VAL A 165 17.43 -0.36 8.30
C VAL A 165 17.32 -1.67 7.54
N ASP A 166 16.11 -2.23 7.44
CA ASP A 166 15.85 -3.38 6.61
C ASP A 166 16.04 -3.01 5.12
N VAL A 167 16.75 -3.86 4.39
CA VAL A 167 17.04 -3.67 2.96
C VAL A 167 16.36 -4.70 2.06
N ASN A 168 16.04 -5.86 2.59
CA ASN A 168 15.25 -6.89 1.92
C ASN A 168 14.39 -7.64 2.93
N GLY A 169 13.27 -8.19 2.47
CA GLY A 169 12.42 -9.02 3.29
C GLY A 169 11.66 -10.07 2.50
N THR A 170 11.30 -11.11 3.24
CA THR A 170 10.39 -12.17 2.77
C THR A 170 9.36 -12.42 3.85
N SER A 171 8.10 -12.56 3.46
CA SER A 171 7.04 -12.87 4.40
C SER A 171 6.02 -13.84 3.84
N ILE A 172 5.35 -14.55 4.77
CA ILE A 172 4.19 -15.39 4.53
C ILE A 172 3.06 -14.87 5.40
N LEU A 173 1.92 -14.56 4.79
CA LEU A 173 0.70 -14.18 5.47
C LEU A 173 -0.30 -15.32 5.35
N ILE A 174 -0.91 -15.72 6.45
CA ILE A 174 -1.94 -16.77 6.48
C ILE A 174 -3.31 -16.10 6.62
N TYR A 175 -4.22 -16.47 5.74
CA TYR A 175 -5.60 -16.00 5.70
C TYR A 175 -6.57 -17.13 6.04
N GLY A 176 -7.85 -16.82 6.17
CA GLY A 176 -8.90 -17.80 6.33
C GLY A 176 -9.01 -18.76 5.13
N ASN A 177 -9.71 -19.88 5.33
CA ASN A 177 -9.97 -20.89 4.28
C ASN A 177 -8.69 -21.39 3.56
N ASN A 178 -7.59 -21.56 4.32
CA ASN A 178 -6.29 -22.03 3.83
C ASN A 178 -5.64 -21.15 2.74
N LYS A 179 -6.07 -19.91 2.57
CA LYS A 179 -5.41 -18.95 1.69
C LYS A 179 -4.10 -18.46 2.31
N ASN A 180 -3.12 -18.19 1.47
CA ASN A 180 -1.85 -17.61 1.92
C ASN A 180 -1.31 -16.59 0.92
N ALA A 181 -0.46 -15.68 1.42
CA ALA A 181 0.32 -14.79 0.56
C ALA A 181 1.81 -14.97 0.83
N SER A 182 2.59 -15.08 -0.25
CA SER A 182 4.05 -15.08 -0.23
C SER A 182 4.55 -13.77 -0.83
N ILE A 183 5.39 -13.06 -0.08
CA ILE A 183 5.82 -11.71 -0.46
C ILE A 183 7.35 -11.62 -0.38
N VAL A 184 7.96 -11.03 -1.41
CA VAL A 184 9.40 -10.72 -1.47
C VAL A 184 9.54 -9.25 -1.85
N PHE A 185 10.37 -8.52 -1.11
CA PHE A 185 10.63 -7.11 -1.39
C PHE A 185 12.06 -6.71 -1.08
N GLY A 186 12.50 -5.58 -1.63
CA GLY A 186 13.77 -5.01 -1.22
C GLY A 186 14.49 -4.19 -2.26
N ASN A 187 15.68 -3.82 -1.85
CA ASN A 187 16.62 -2.94 -2.52
C ASN A 187 17.87 -3.73 -3.00
N GLY A 188 18.49 -3.27 -4.09
CA GLY A 188 19.62 -3.97 -4.69
C GLY A 188 19.21 -5.22 -5.48
N ASN A 189 17.98 -5.28 -5.93
CA ASN A 189 17.40 -6.36 -6.71
C ASN A 189 17.21 -5.92 -8.18
N TYR A 190 17.04 -6.90 -9.08
CA TYR A 190 16.43 -6.61 -10.37
C TYR A 190 15.02 -6.09 -10.16
N TYR A 191 14.60 -5.09 -10.94
CA TYR A 191 13.29 -4.45 -10.79
C TYR A 191 12.15 -5.47 -10.91
N GLN A 192 11.30 -5.52 -9.89
CA GLN A 192 10.07 -6.31 -9.82
C GLN A 192 8.96 -5.44 -9.28
N ALA A 193 7.75 -5.50 -9.85
CA ALA A 193 6.57 -4.78 -9.36
C ALA A 193 5.30 -5.58 -9.72
N LYS A 194 5.23 -6.84 -9.31
CA LYS A 194 4.25 -7.79 -9.81
C LYS A 194 3.55 -8.57 -8.72
N TYR A 195 2.40 -9.12 -9.08
CA TYR A 195 1.78 -10.21 -8.31
C TYR A 195 1.10 -11.25 -9.21
N GLU A 196 0.90 -12.43 -8.63
CA GLU A 196 0.07 -13.51 -9.15
C GLU A 196 -0.98 -13.91 -8.12
N VAL A 197 -2.19 -14.18 -8.58
CA VAL A 197 -3.30 -14.72 -7.80
C VAL A 197 -3.61 -16.12 -8.32
N TRP A 198 -3.44 -17.11 -7.47
CA TRP A 198 -3.71 -18.51 -7.81
C TRP A 198 -5.08 -18.93 -7.27
N GLY A 199 -5.85 -19.53 -8.14
CA GLY A 199 -7.07 -20.24 -7.79
C GLY A 199 -6.96 -21.72 -8.15
N THR A 200 -8.01 -22.49 -7.85
CA THR A 200 -8.07 -23.94 -8.14
C THR A 200 -8.06 -24.24 -9.65
N ASP A 201 -8.55 -23.32 -10.47
CA ASP A 201 -8.76 -23.54 -11.90
C ASP A 201 -7.92 -22.62 -12.79
N GLY A 202 -7.16 -21.68 -12.20
CA GLY A 202 -6.37 -20.76 -13.00
C GLY A 202 -5.48 -19.82 -12.17
N VAL A 203 -4.79 -18.94 -12.91
CA VAL A 203 -3.88 -17.93 -12.37
C VAL A 203 -4.13 -16.60 -13.06
N ILE A 204 -4.19 -15.52 -12.32
CA ILE A 204 -4.18 -14.14 -12.82
C ILE A 204 -2.84 -13.51 -12.48
N SER A 205 -2.18 -12.84 -13.44
CA SER A 205 -0.93 -12.10 -13.17
C SER A 205 -1.00 -10.66 -13.62
N ALA A 206 -0.35 -9.79 -12.83
CA ALA A 206 -0.14 -8.37 -13.07
C ALA A 206 1.37 -8.08 -12.99
N ASP A 207 2.01 -7.82 -14.14
CA ASP A 207 3.47 -7.66 -14.22
C ASP A 207 3.97 -6.27 -13.83
N ARG A 208 3.08 -5.28 -13.80
CA ARG A 208 3.32 -3.89 -13.34
C ARG A 208 2.18 -3.48 -12.42
N ALA A 209 2.25 -3.92 -11.16
CA ALA A 209 1.11 -3.87 -10.25
C ALA A 209 1.00 -2.59 -9.41
N TYR A 210 2.10 -1.90 -9.12
CA TYR A 210 2.10 -0.90 -8.03
C TYR A 210 2.34 0.53 -8.52
N SER A 211 3.57 0.87 -8.90
CA SER A 211 3.90 2.22 -9.33
C SER A 211 3.93 2.31 -10.85
N LEU A 212 3.05 3.11 -11.42
CA LEU A 212 2.85 3.25 -12.86
C LEU A 212 2.93 4.72 -13.26
N PRO A 213 3.60 5.04 -14.37
CA PRO A 213 3.42 6.33 -15.02
C PRO A 213 1.96 6.50 -15.50
N PRO A 214 1.40 7.72 -15.48
CA PRO A 214 0.00 7.98 -15.83
C PRO A 214 -0.36 7.61 -17.28
N ASP A 215 0.61 7.59 -18.17
CA ASP A 215 0.47 7.27 -19.59
C ASP A 215 0.82 5.80 -19.93
N PHE A 216 1.10 4.97 -18.91
CA PHE A 216 1.54 3.58 -19.11
C PHE A 216 0.36 2.61 -19.21
N SER A 217 0.26 1.90 -20.33
CA SER A 217 -0.67 0.78 -20.51
C SER A 217 -0.15 -0.48 -19.84
N THR A 218 -1.00 -1.17 -19.07
CA THR A 218 -0.66 -2.46 -18.44
C THR A 218 -1.42 -3.62 -19.06
N LYS A 219 -1.05 -4.83 -18.66
CA LYS A 219 -1.73 -6.06 -19.07
C LYS A 219 -2.05 -6.90 -17.83
N ILE A 220 -3.23 -7.50 -17.86
CA ILE A 220 -3.60 -8.58 -16.96
C ILE A 220 -3.64 -9.86 -17.75
N ASN A 221 -2.89 -10.87 -17.33
CA ASN A 221 -2.89 -12.18 -17.94
C ASN A 221 -3.72 -13.15 -17.11
N LEU A 222 -4.56 -13.92 -17.76
CA LEU A 222 -5.38 -14.97 -17.16
C LEU A 222 -5.01 -16.29 -17.81
N GLN A 223 -4.56 -17.26 -17.03
CA GLN A 223 -4.36 -18.64 -17.44
C GLN A 223 -5.37 -19.50 -16.69
N TYR A 224 -6.12 -20.32 -17.41
CA TYR A 224 -7.16 -21.14 -16.80
C TYR A 224 -7.40 -22.45 -17.53
N ASN A 225 -7.98 -23.41 -16.83
CA ASN A 225 -8.38 -24.69 -17.39
C ASN A 225 -9.80 -24.59 -17.98
N THR A 226 -10.00 -25.16 -19.16
CA THR A 226 -11.33 -25.25 -19.79
C THR A 226 -12.03 -26.59 -19.52
N GLU A 227 -11.28 -27.57 -19.02
CA GLU A 227 -11.74 -28.90 -18.68
C GLU A 227 -11.09 -29.33 -17.36
N ASN A 228 -11.71 -30.22 -16.61
CA ASN A 228 -11.20 -30.76 -15.35
C ASN A 228 -9.91 -31.61 -15.51
N ASN A 229 -9.14 -31.33 -16.53
CA ASN A 229 -7.87 -31.99 -16.81
C ASN A 229 -6.83 -31.02 -17.38
N TRP A 230 -5.57 -31.40 -17.29
CA TRP A 230 -4.39 -30.62 -17.72
C TRP A 230 -4.32 -30.34 -19.24
N LYS A 231 -5.27 -30.80 -20.04
CA LYS A 231 -5.22 -30.76 -21.50
C LYS A 231 -5.87 -29.49 -22.10
N GLY A 232 -6.68 -28.78 -21.35
CA GLY A 232 -7.45 -27.63 -21.84
C GLY A 232 -6.99 -26.29 -21.29
N ARG A 233 -5.68 -25.95 -21.30
CA ARG A 233 -5.19 -24.65 -20.86
C ARG A 233 -5.49 -23.55 -21.87
N ARG A 234 -6.00 -22.42 -21.39
CA ARG A 234 -6.17 -21.18 -22.16
C ARG A 234 -5.46 -20.01 -21.49
N ASN A 235 -5.04 -19.06 -22.33
CA ASN A 235 -4.40 -17.83 -21.91
C ASN A 235 -5.16 -16.67 -22.56
N ASP A 236 -5.71 -15.79 -21.73
CA ASP A 236 -6.30 -14.53 -22.16
C ASP A 236 -5.45 -13.37 -21.64
N THR A 237 -5.30 -12.33 -22.43
CA THR A 237 -4.59 -11.11 -22.04
C THR A 237 -5.52 -9.92 -22.21
N PHE A 238 -5.69 -9.15 -21.14
CA PHE A 238 -6.52 -7.96 -21.11
C PHE A 238 -5.62 -6.72 -21.09
N GLN A 239 -5.70 -5.92 -22.15
CA GLN A 239 -5.01 -4.63 -22.20
C GLN A 239 -5.77 -3.62 -21.33
N ILE A 240 -5.08 -2.98 -20.40
CA ILE A 240 -5.62 -1.94 -19.55
C ILE A 240 -5.11 -0.59 -20.07
N GLN A 241 -6.03 0.31 -20.35
CA GLN A 241 -5.68 1.64 -20.83
C GLN A 241 -4.97 2.44 -19.73
N PRO A 242 -4.12 3.40 -20.12
CA PRO A 242 -3.48 4.31 -19.19
C PRO A 242 -4.50 5.02 -18.30
N LYS A 243 -4.16 5.19 -17.03
CA LYS A 243 -4.96 5.94 -16.08
C LYS A 243 -4.05 6.52 -14.98
N ASP A 244 -4.22 7.79 -14.72
CA ASP A 244 -3.53 8.44 -13.62
C ASP A 244 -4.17 8.06 -12.28
N HIS A 245 -3.58 7.12 -11.59
CA HIS A 245 -4.08 6.62 -10.32
C HIS A 245 -3.85 7.58 -9.14
N PHE A 246 -2.90 8.53 -9.27
CA PHE A 246 -2.77 9.62 -8.30
C PHE A 246 -3.96 10.58 -8.39
N LEU A 247 -4.38 10.92 -9.61
CA LEU A 247 -5.58 11.72 -9.80
C LEU A 247 -6.83 11.01 -9.28
N GLU A 248 -6.98 9.70 -9.55
CA GLU A 248 -8.13 8.92 -9.10
C GLU A 248 -8.28 8.86 -7.57
N ILE A 249 -7.19 8.68 -6.83
CA ILE A 249 -7.24 8.67 -5.36
C ILE A 249 -7.53 10.08 -4.81
N LEU A 250 -6.96 11.14 -5.40
CA LEU A 250 -7.21 12.52 -5.01
C LEU A 250 -8.67 12.91 -5.28
N ASP A 251 -9.20 12.58 -6.46
CA ASP A 251 -10.61 12.82 -6.78
C ASP A 251 -11.53 12.10 -5.81
N THR A 252 -11.24 10.82 -5.49
CA THR A 252 -12.01 10.05 -4.53
C THR A 252 -11.98 10.69 -3.15
N PHE A 253 -10.81 11.15 -2.70
CA PHE A 253 -10.65 11.83 -1.42
C PHE A 253 -11.43 13.15 -1.38
N CYS A 254 -11.34 13.97 -2.42
CA CYS A 254 -12.08 15.23 -2.52
C CYS A 254 -13.61 15.01 -2.57
N MET A 255 -14.06 14.00 -3.31
CA MET A 255 -15.50 13.64 -3.37
C MET A 255 -16.04 13.21 -2.00
N GLU A 256 -15.27 12.46 -1.24
CA GLU A 256 -15.62 12.02 0.12
C GLU A 256 -15.68 13.22 1.09
N ILE A 257 -14.71 14.13 1.04
CA ILE A 257 -14.69 15.36 1.86
C ILE A 257 -15.90 16.25 1.57
N THR A 258 -16.23 16.42 0.28
CA THR A 258 -17.35 17.28 -0.14
C THR A 258 -18.72 16.62 -0.01
N GLY A 259 -18.76 15.34 0.37
CA GLY A 259 -20.00 14.57 0.46
C GLY A 259 -20.67 14.28 -0.89
N THR A 260 -19.93 14.48 -1.99
CA THR A 260 -20.48 14.28 -3.35
C THR A 260 -20.62 12.79 -3.66
N LYS A 261 -19.74 11.96 -3.11
CA LYS A 261 -19.76 10.50 -3.28
C LYS A 261 -19.06 9.85 -2.10
N ASN A 262 -19.65 8.81 -1.53
CA ASN A 262 -18.98 8.00 -0.53
C ASN A 262 -17.90 7.13 -1.19
N ALA A 263 -16.75 7.02 -0.55
CA ALA A 263 -15.72 6.06 -0.93
C ALA A 263 -16.23 4.61 -0.82
N SER A 264 -15.62 3.72 -1.57
CA SER A 264 -15.96 2.30 -1.53
C SER A 264 -15.49 1.60 -0.25
N TYR A 265 -14.64 2.26 0.55
CA TYR A 265 -14.11 1.74 1.81
C TYR A 265 -13.80 2.89 2.79
N ASN A 266 -13.70 2.56 4.07
CA ASN A 266 -13.35 3.51 5.12
C ASN A 266 -11.83 3.75 5.13
N PHE A 267 -11.39 4.96 4.85
CA PHE A 267 -9.97 5.32 4.73
C PHE A 267 -9.20 5.09 6.04
N GLU A 268 -9.77 5.55 7.14
CA GLU A 268 -9.15 5.49 8.45
C GLU A 268 -9.04 4.03 8.96
N GLU A 269 -10.06 3.22 8.69
CA GLU A 269 -10.05 1.80 9.02
C GLU A 269 -8.99 1.03 8.21
N GLU A 270 -8.89 1.32 6.92
CA GLU A 270 -7.88 0.69 6.06
C GLU A 270 -6.45 1.07 6.45
N LEU A 271 -6.22 2.32 6.85
CA LEU A 271 -4.94 2.76 7.40
C LEU A 271 -4.57 1.96 8.67
N LEU A 272 -5.51 1.80 9.61
CA LEU A 272 -5.28 1.01 10.83
C LEU A 272 -4.99 -0.46 10.52
N LYS A 273 -5.76 -1.08 9.63
CA LYS A 273 -5.56 -2.47 9.20
C LYS A 273 -4.18 -2.65 8.57
N GLN A 274 -3.79 -1.74 7.67
CA GLN A 274 -2.47 -1.79 7.05
C GLN A 274 -1.35 -1.62 8.09
N ALA A 275 -1.45 -0.64 8.98
CA ALA A 275 -0.48 -0.42 10.03
C ALA A 275 -0.33 -1.63 10.97
N LYS A 276 -1.44 -2.29 11.30
CA LYS A 276 -1.46 -3.51 12.14
C LYS A 276 -0.72 -4.67 11.47
N VAL A 277 -0.95 -4.90 10.20
CA VAL A 277 -0.25 -5.94 9.44
C VAL A 277 1.24 -5.62 9.31
N MET A 278 1.61 -4.35 9.07
CA MET A 278 3.00 -3.90 9.04
C MET A 278 3.71 -4.10 10.39
N GLU A 279 3.02 -3.86 11.50
CA GLU A 279 3.53 -4.11 12.86
C GLU A 279 3.77 -5.61 13.10
N ALA A 280 2.85 -6.48 12.66
CA ALA A 280 3.03 -7.92 12.71
C ALA A 280 4.31 -8.38 11.99
N HIS A 281 4.65 -7.76 10.84
CA HIS A 281 5.89 -8.06 10.12
C HIS A 281 7.14 -7.70 10.95
N ARG A 282 7.16 -6.52 11.57
CA ARG A 282 8.27 -6.09 12.45
C ARG A 282 8.43 -7.02 13.65
N HIS A 283 7.33 -7.32 14.35
CA HIS A 283 7.33 -8.23 15.49
C HIS A 283 7.80 -9.63 15.08
N SER A 284 7.33 -10.15 13.97
CA SER A 284 7.73 -11.46 13.46
C SER A 284 9.23 -11.52 13.17
N SER A 285 9.74 -10.51 12.45
CA SER A 285 11.18 -10.45 12.14
C SER A 285 12.05 -10.33 13.40
N ASN A 286 11.64 -9.51 14.37
CA ASN A 286 12.39 -9.28 15.60
C ASN A 286 12.40 -10.52 16.51
N THR A 287 11.33 -11.29 16.53
CA THR A 287 11.19 -12.47 17.41
C THR A 287 11.56 -13.79 16.75
N GLY A 288 11.64 -13.82 15.41
CA GLY A 288 11.79 -15.05 14.63
C GLY A 288 10.57 -15.98 14.71
N LYS A 289 9.40 -15.46 15.14
CA LYS A 289 8.16 -16.24 15.32
C LYS A 289 7.05 -15.72 14.42
N GLN A 290 6.10 -16.60 14.12
CA GLN A 290 4.83 -16.20 13.56
C GLN A 290 4.05 -15.34 14.57
N VAL A 291 3.46 -14.25 14.11
CA VAL A 291 2.67 -13.32 14.93
C VAL A 291 1.21 -13.37 14.48
N PHE A 292 0.30 -13.57 15.41
CA PHE A 292 -1.15 -13.51 15.15
C PHE A 292 -1.64 -12.07 15.28
N LEU A 293 -2.46 -11.60 14.34
CA LEU A 293 -2.97 -10.25 14.39
C LEU A 293 -3.87 -9.98 15.61
N SER A 294 -4.45 -11.01 16.19
CA SER A 294 -5.23 -10.90 17.44
C SER A 294 -4.38 -10.61 18.69
N GLU A 295 -3.06 -10.70 18.58
CA GLU A 295 -2.12 -10.44 19.68
C GLU A 295 -1.62 -8.96 19.68
N LEU A 296 -1.96 -8.19 18.65
CA LEU A 296 -1.69 -6.76 18.49
C LEU A 296 -3.00 -5.95 18.69
#